data_1162c1bd88e7cc23458aed3eb9c7a48b
#
_entry.id   1162c1bd88e7cc23458aed3eb9c7a48b
#
_cell.length_a   1.000
_cell.length_b   1.000
_cell.length_c   1.000
_cell.angle_alpha   90.00
_cell.angle_beta   90.00
_cell.angle_gamma   90.00
#
_symmetry.space_group_name_H-M   'P 1'
#
loop_
_entity.id
_entity.type
_entity.pdbx_description
1 polymer ?
#
loop_
_entity_poly.entity_id
_entity_poly.type
_entity_poly.pdbx_seq_one_letter_code
_entity_poly.pdbx_strand_id
1 'polypeptide(L)'
;VDKMFYHCILEGKALPDFGGTDPYQVSLTFKAPILDEGFVRFIRHEQNKREDNKKLNVFELLMLYKVCMRDFENMDSAIAERLSAEGLLIKEDGYYRLSDDYKSSFSEKLKGFNLKHLQMVAECFKSNTYINRSTLSETLGEELSDRQIRFLITKMEKAGFIERKGG
;
A
#
# COMPACT_ATOMS: atom_id res chain seq x y z
N VAL A 1 -15.24 -13.27 9.43
CA VAL A 1 -13.79 -13.27 9.63
C VAL A 1 -13.08 -12.88 8.34
N ASP A 2 -13.35 -13.53 7.21
CA ASP A 2 -12.64 -13.29 5.94
C ASP A 2 -12.74 -11.84 5.44
N LYS A 3 -13.89 -11.19 5.60
CA LYS A 3 -14.08 -9.78 5.23
C LYS A 3 -13.17 -8.83 6.03
N MET A 4 -12.93 -9.11 7.30
CA MET A 4 -12.03 -8.29 8.13
C MET A 4 -10.59 -8.39 7.63
N PHE A 5 -10.09 -9.59 7.40
CA PHE A 5 -8.76 -9.82 6.84
C PHE A 5 -8.62 -9.15 5.47
N TYR A 6 -9.60 -9.34 4.59
CA TYR A 6 -9.64 -8.74 3.27
C TYR A 6 -9.49 -7.21 3.32
N HIS A 7 -10.30 -6.54 4.14
CA HIS A 7 -10.24 -5.08 4.26
C HIS A 7 -8.95 -4.58 4.92
N CYS A 8 -8.44 -5.27 5.94
CA CYS A 8 -7.16 -4.90 6.54
C CYS A 8 -6.02 -4.95 5.53
N ILE A 9 -5.97 -5.99 4.70
CA ILE A 9 -4.93 -6.12 3.66
C ILE A 9 -5.07 -5.02 2.60
N LEU A 10 -6.28 -4.75 2.11
CA LEU A 10 -6.53 -3.69 1.11
C LEU A 10 -6.21 -2.30 1.62
N GLU A 11 -6.32 -2.07 2.93
CA GLU A 11 -5.99 -0.81 3.58
C GLU A 11 -4.53 -0.76 4.07
N GLY A 12 -3.77 -1.86 3.92
CA GLY A 12 -2.38 -1.97 4.35
C GLY A 12 -2.19 -1.96 5.86
N LYS A 13 -3.22 -2.33 6.59
CA LYS A 13 -3.19 -2.44 8.05
C LYS A 13 -2.67 -3.81 8.49
N ALA A 14 -2.19 -3.89 9.72
CA ALA A 14 -1.91 -5.18 10.32
C ALA A 14 -3.15 -6.07 10.34
N LEU A 15 -2.95 -7.37 10.22
CA LEU A 15 -4.05 -8.32 10.33
C LEU A 15 -4.71 -8.22 11.71
N PRO A 16 -6.03 -8.52 11.81
CA PRO A 16 -6.72 -8.58 13.09
C PRO A 16 -6.03 -9.57 14.03
N ASP A 17 -5.78 -9.14 15.26
CA ASP A 17 -5.16 -9.92 16.29
C ASP A 17 -6.22 -10.41 17.28
N PHE A 18 -6.32 -11.72 17.46
CA PHE A 18 -7.22 -12.39 18.39
C PHE A 18 -6.53 -12.77 19.70
N GLY A 19 -5.31 -12.29 19.93
CA GLY A 19 -4.60 -12.47 21.20
C GLY A 19 -5.42 -11.98 22.39
N GLY A 20 -5.43 -12.78 23.47
CA GLY A 20 -6.27 -12.50 24.63
C GLY A 20 -7.68 -13.07 24.56
N THR A 21 -8.03 -13.80 23.50
CA THR A 21 -9.26 -14.60 23.44
C THR A 21 -9.16 -15.79 24.38
N ASP A 22 -10.20 -16.03 25.17
CA ASP A 22 -10.33 -17.15 26.08
C ASP A 22 -11.69 -17.89 25.86
N PRO A 23 -12.00 -18.98 26.58
CA PRO A 23 -13.27 -19.70 26.40
C PRO A 23 -14.53 -18.91 26.70
N TYR A 24 -14.43 -17.76 27.35
CA TYR A 24 -15.56 -16.95 27.81
C TYR A 24 -15.72 -15.66 27.01
N GLN A 25 -14.65 -15.19 26.37
CA GLN A 25 -14.65 -13.94 25.62
C GLN A 25 -13.75 -13.98 24.37
N VAL A 26 -14.17 -13.25 23.35
CA VAL A 26 -13.38 -13.00 22.16
C VAL A 26 -12.76 -11.61 22.25
N SER A 27 -11.43 -11.55 22.27
CA SER A 27 -10.68 -10.30 22.17
C SER A 27 -10.24 -10.07 20.73
N LEU A 28 -10.50 -8.89 20.18
CA LEU A 28 -10.13 -8.53 18.81
C LEU A 28 -9.46 -7.16 18.81
N THR A 29 -8.21 -7.12 18.37
CA THR A 29 -7.41 -5.90 18.27
C THR A 29 -7.15 -5.53 16.82
N PHE A 30 -7.46 -4.28 16.45
CA PHE A 30 -7.08 -3.69 15.18
C PHE A 30 -6.00 -2.64 15.37
N LYS A 31 -4.91 -2.74 14.59
CA LYS A 31 -3.85 -1.73 14.55
C LYS A 31 -4.09 -0.77 13.39
N ALA A 32 -4.19 0.52 13.69
CA ALA A 32 -4.53 1.55 12.70
C ALA A 32 -3.42 1.94 11.71
N PRO A 33 -2.11 1.92 12.07
CA PRO A 33 -1.06 2.36 11.14
C PRO A 33 -1.00 1.54 9.86
N ILE A 34 -0.78 2.22 8.73
CA ILE A 34 -0.47 1.57 7.45
C ILE A 34 0.97 1.05 7.52
N LEU A 35 1.16 -0.26 7.25
CA LEU A 35 2.46 -0.92 7.32
C LEU A 35 3.32 -0.67 6.09
N ASP A 36 2.71 -0.74 4.90
CA ASP A 36 3.39 -0.54 3.62
C ASP A 36 2.43 0.07 2.59
N GLU A 37 2.61 1.36 2.27
CA GLU A 37 1.81 2.03 1.26
C GLU A 37 2.08 1.55 -0.17
N GLY A 38 3.31 1.15 -0.47
CA GLY A 38 3.66 0.59 -1.76
C GLY A 38 2.87 -0.68 -2.02
N PHE A 39 2.75 -1.54 -1.01
CA PHE A 39 1.93 -2.74 -1.06
C PHE A 39 0.45 -2.43 -1.26
N VAL A 40 -0.11 -1.47 -0.54
CA VAL A 40 -1.51 -1.04 -0.71
C VAL A 40 -1.79 -0.61 -2.14
N ARG A 41 -0.92 0.21 -2.72
CA ARG A 41 -1.07 0.69 -4.09
C ARG A 41 -0.96 -0.44 -5.10
N PHE A 42 -0.01 -1.35 -4.91
CA PHE A 42 0.15 -2.54 -5.73
C PHE A 42 -1.11 -3.41 -5.72
N ILE A 43 -1.63 -3.75 -4.53
CA ILE A 43 -2.84 -4.56 -4.40
C ILE A 43 -4.06 -3.86 -5.02
N ARG A 44 -4.25 -2.57 -4.78
CA ARG A 44 -5.35 -1.80 -5.39
C ARG A 44 -5.24 -1.76 -6.92
N HIS A 45 -4.03 -1.56 -7.44
CA HIS A 45 -3.79 -1.61 -8.88
C HIS A 45 -4.16 -2.98 -9.46
N GLU A 46 -3.71 -4.07 -8.84
CA GLU A 46 -4.02 -5.43 -9.28
C GLU A 46 -5.52 -5.75 -9.18
N GLN A 47 -6.20 -5.31 -8.13
CA GLN A 47 -7.65 -5.49 -8.00
C GLN A 47 -8.44 -4.70 -9.06
N ASN A 48 -8.04 -3.46 -9.35
CA ASN A 48 -8.72 -2.61 -10.34
C ASN A 48 -8.48 -3.05 -11.80
N LYS A 49 -7.36 -3.70 -12.08
CA LYS A 49 -7.01 -4.25 -13.39
C LYS A 49 -7.83 -5.48 -13.74
N ARG A 50 -8.44 -6.14 -12.75
CA ARG A 50 -9.15 -7.41 -12.90
C ARG A 50 -10.66 -7.20 -13.01
N GLU A 51 -11.31 -8.04 -13.81
CA GLU A 51 -12.77 -8.18 -13.82
C GLU A 51 -13.25 -8.68 -12.44
N ASP A 52 -14.50 -8.37 -12.07
CA ASP A 52 -15.01 -8.65 -10.72
C ASP A 52 -14.93 -10.14 -10.33
N ASN A 53 -15.13 -11.03 -11.30
CA ASN A 53 -15.05 -12.48 -11.09
C ASN A 53 -13.61 -13.04 -11.04
N LYS A 54 -12.61 -12.20 -11.35
CA LYS A 54 -11.18 -12.55 -11.36
C LYS A 54 -10.37 -11.78 -10.32
N LYS A 55 -11.03 -11.04 -9.44
CA LYS A 55 -10.36 -10.35 -8.34
C LYS A 55 -9.68 -11.33 -7.41
N LEU A 56 -8.57 -10.90 -6.85
CA LEU A 56 -7.85 -11.67 -5.84
C LEU A 56 -8.75 -11.89 -4.64
N ASN A 57 -8.87 -13.12 -4.22
CA ASN A 57 -9.61 -13.50 -3.02
C ASN A 57 -8.78 -13.27 -1.75
N VAL A 58 -9.40 -13.45 -0.58
CA VAL A 58 -8.75 -13.20 0.71
C VAL A 58 -7.50 -14.05 0.92
N PHE A 59 -7.47 -15.30 0.46
CA PHE A 59 -6.32 -16.19 0.63
C PHE A 59 -5.14 -15.79 -0.25
N GLU A 60 -5.42 -15.33 -1.47
CA GLU A 60 -4.41 -14.80 -2.39
C GLU A 60 -3.83 -13.47 -1.87
N LEU A 61 -4.68 -12.59 -1.37
CA LEU A 61 -4.25 -11.35 -0.73
C LEU A 61 -3.43 -11.61 0.53
N LEU A 62 -3.83 -12.58 1.35
CA LEU A 62 -3.08 -12.99 2.53
C LEU A 62 -1.71 -13.55 2.16
N MET A 63 -1.62 -14.34 1.09
CA MET A 63 -0.36 -14.85 0.57
C MET A 63 0.58 -13.71 0.15
N LEU A 64 0.09 -12.75 -0.64
CA LEU A 64 0.88 -11.58 -1.06
C LEU A 64 1.31 -10.73 0.15
N TYR A 65 0.42 -10.56 1.13
CA TYR A 65 0.73 -9.86 2.39
C TYR A 65 1.84 -10.55 3.17
N LYS A 66 1.76 -11.87 3.36
CA LYS A 66 2.79 -12.67 4.04
C LYS A 66 4.15 -12.53 3.36
N VAL A 67 4.19 -12.64 2.04
CA VAL A 67 5.43 -12.46 1.28
C VAL A 67 5.97 -11.03 1.43
N CYS A 68 5.11 -10.01 1.42
CA CYS A 68 5.50 -8.62 1.66
C CYS A 68 6.13 -8.43 3.05
N MET A 69 5.53 -9.04 4.07
CA MET A 69 5.99 -8.99 5.47
C MET A 69 7.14 -9.97 5.77
N ARG A 70 7.58 -10.76 4.79
CA ARG A 70 8.59 -11.83 4.93
C ARG A 70 8.21 -12.89 5.98
N ASP A 71 6.91 -13.14 6.13
CA ASP A 71 6.36 -14.22 6.93
C ASP A 71 6.14 -15.44 6.02
N PHE A 72 7.03 -16.41 6.09
CA PHE A 72 6.98 -17.61 5.25
C PHE A 72 6.41 -18.83 5.98
N GLU A 73 5.89 -18.65 7.18
CA GLU A 73 5.29 -19.74 7.95
C GLU A 73 3.94 -20.16 7.34
N ASN A 74 3.72 -21.46 7.25
CA ASN A 74 2.44 -22.05 6.79
C ASN A 74 1.93 -21.45 5.46
N MET A 75 2.82 -21.31 4.47
CA MET A 75 2.45 -20.86 3.14
C MET A 75 1.78 -21.99 2.35
N ASP A 76 0.64 -21.67 1.71
CA ASP A 76 -0.01 -22.58 0.76
C ASP A 76 0.73 -22.56 -0.59
N SER A 77 1.43 -23.66 -0.89
CA SER A 77 2.24 -23.77 -2.11
C SER A 77 1.40 -23.66 -3.40
N ALA A 78 0.15 -24.15 -3.40
CA ALA A 78 -0.71 -24.10 -4.58
C ALA A 78 -1.12 -22.66 -4.90
N ILE A 79 -1.44 -21.87 -3.88
CA ILE A 79 -1.74 -20.45 -4.04
C ILE A 79 -0.48 -19.70 -4.50
N ALA A 80 0.67 -19.96 -3.89
CA ALA A 80 1.94 -19.32 -4.25
C ALA A 80 2.34 -19.61 -5.70
N GLU A 81 2.21 -20.86 -6.16
CA GLU A 81 2.50 -21.25 -7.54
C GLU A 81 1.56 -20.57 -8.54
N ARG A 82 0.25 -20.48 -8.22
CA ARG A 82 -0.71 -19.77 -9.06
C ARG A 82 -0.37 -18.29 -9.17
N LEU A 83 -0.09 -17.61 -8.05
CA LEU A 83 0.30 -16.21 -8.06
C LEU A 83 1.64 -15.97 -8.79
N SER A 84 2.53 -16.96 -8.78
CA SER A 84 3.76 -16.92 -9.57
C SER A 84 3.48 -17.08 -11.06
N ALA A 85 2.57 -17.96 -11.45
CA ALA A 85 2.15 -18.11 -12.84
C ALA A 85 1.46 -16.84 -13.38
N GLU A 86 0.77 -16.10 -12.51
CA GLU A 86 0.17 -14.79 -12.83
C GLU A 86 1.18 -13.62 -12.79
N GLY A 87 2.44 -13.89 -12.44
CA GLY A 87 3.50 -12.87 -12.38
C GLY A 87 3.45 -11.94 -11.18
N LEU A 88 2.67 -12.25 -10.15
CA LEU A 88 2.58 -11.45 -8.91
C LEU A 88 3.66 -11.84 -7.90
N LEU A 89 4.09 -13.10 -7.92
CA LEU A 89 5.20 -13.61 -7.13
C LEU A 89 6.32 -14.12 -8.03
N ILE A 90 7.55 -14.02 -7.55
CA ILE A 90 8.73 -14.63 -8.17
C ILE A 90 9.35 -15.58 -7.14
N LYS A 91 9.62 -16.81 -7.58
CA LYS A 91 10.34 -17.80 -6.76
C LYS A 91 11.83 -17.67 -7.03
N GLU A 92 12.61 -17.42 -5.98
CA GLU A 92 14.05 -17.23 -6.06
C GLU A 92 14.69 -17.94 -4.84
N ASP A 93 15.66 -18.82 -5.08
CA ASP A 93 16.38 -19.58 -4.04
C ASP A 93 15.47 -20.29 -3.01
N GLY A 94 14.32 -20.80 -3.45
CA GLY A 94 13.35 -21.49 -2.59
C GLY A 94 12.40 -20.59 -1.81
N TYR A 95 12.53 -19.28 -1.90
CA TYR A 95 11.64 -18.30 -1.30
C TYR A 95 10.79 -17.57 -2.35
N TYR A 96 9.68 -16.98 -1.91
CA TYR A 96 8.87 -16.13 -2.77
C TYR A 96 9.13 -14.66 -2.44
N ARG A 97 9.14 -13.82 -3.47
CA ARG A 97 9.13 -12.36 -3.35
C ARG A 97 8.06 -11.76 -4.24
N LEU A 98 7.64 -10.55 -3.95
CA LEU A 98 6.74 -9.81 -4.83
C LEU A 98 7.43 -9.51 -6.16
N SER A 99 6.63 -9.37 -7.21
CA SER A 99 7.10 -9.14 -8.58
C SER A 99 7.99 -7.90 -8.71
N ASP A 100 8.74 -7.83 -9.80
CA ASP A 100 9.57 -6.67 -10.10
C ASP A 100 8.73 -5.42 -10.37
N ASP A 101 7.49 -5.57 -10.85
CA ASP A 101 6.53 -4.47 -10.98
C ASP A 101 6.21 -3.83 -9.63
N TYR A 102 6.02 -4.62 -8.56
CA TYR A 102 5.88 -4.07 -7.21
C TYR A 102 7.12 -3.27 -6.83
N LYS A 103 8.31 -3.83 -7.01
CA LYS A 103 9.56 -3.21 -6.61
C LYS A 103 9.82 -1.91 -7.36
N SER A 104 9.66 -1.90 -8.67
CA SER A 104 9.93 -0.74 -9.54
C SER A 104 8.83 0.33 -9.49
N SER A 105 7.57 -0.08 -9.49
CA SER A 105 6.43 0.83 -9.64
C SER A 105 5.88 1.35 -8.33
N PHE A 106 6.00 0.59 -7.24
CA PHE A 106 5.33 0.89 -5.98
C PHE A 106 6.29 1.09 -4.80
N SER A 107 7.30 0.23 -4.65
CA SER A 107 8.21 0.30 -3.51
C SER A 107 9.28 1.38 -3.67
N GLU A 108 9.91 1.49 -4.84
CA GLU A 108 11.01 2.45 -5.05
C GLU A 108 10.52 3.90 -5.18
N LYS A 109 9.36 4.13 -5.82
CA LYS A 109 8.80 5.48 -5.96
C LYS A 109 8.49 6.14 -4.64
N LEU A 110 8.17 5.37 -3.61
CA LEU A 110 7.85 5.87 -2.26
C LEU A 110 9.08 6.03 -1.38
N LYS A 111 10.22 5.46 -1.78
CA LYS A 111 11.44 5.48 -0.98
C LYS A 111 11.88 6.91 -0.68
N GLY A 112 11.93 7.22 0.60
CA GLY A 112 12.36 8.53 1.10
C GLY A 112 11.26 9.60 1.12
N PHE A 113 9.98 9.25 0.90
CA PHE A 113 8.85 10.15 1.18
C PHE A 113 8.29 9.89 2.57
N ASN A 114 7.83 10.95 3.23
CA ASN A 114 6.99 10.82 4.42
C ASN A 114 5.55 10.54 3.96
N LEU A 115 5.00 9.41 4.38
CA LEU A 115 3.67 8.94 3.96
C LEU A 115 2.56 9.89 4.37
N LYS A 116 2.67 10.51 5.56
CA LYS A 116 1.72 11.51 6.04
C LYS A 116 1.64 12.71 5.09
N HIS A 117 2.78 13.22 4.65
CA HIS A 117 2.81 14.34 3.70
C HIS A 117 2.23 13.96 2.33
N LEU A 118 2.49 12.74 1.85
CA LEU A 118 1.88 12.25 0.61
C LEU A 118 0.35 12.13 0.74
N GLN A 119 -0.15 11.66 1.88
CA GLN A 119 -1.59 11.58 2.15
C GLN A 119 -2.23 12.97 2.17
N MET A 120 -1.62 13.93 2.86
CA MET A 120 -2.10 15.31 2.90
C MET A 120 -2.19 15.93 1.50
N VAL A 121 -1.17 15.72 0.66
CA VAL A 121 -1.19 16.18 -0.73
C VAL A 121 -2.28 15.44 -1.53
N ALA A 122 -2.43 14.14 -1.37
CA ALA A 122 -3.46 13.35 -2.04
C ALA A 122 -4.88 13.80 -1.66
N GLU A 123 -5.12 14.16 -0.39
CA GLU A 123 -6.41 14.73 0.06
C GLU A 123 -6.72 16.04 -0.67
N CYS A 124 -5.74 16.91 -0.87
CA CYS A 124 -5.94 18.15 -1.66
C CYS A 124 -6.42 17.86 -3.09
N PHE A 125 -5.95 16.77 -3.71
CA PHE A 125 -6.34 16.38 -5.07
C PHE A 125 -7.70 15.66 -5.14
N LYS A 126 -8.28 15.20 -4.04
CA LYS A 126 -9.63 14.61 -4.05
C LYS A 126 -10.70 15.63 -4.47
N SER A 127 -10.54 16.87 -4.07
CA SER A 127 -11.51 17.96 -4.33
C SER A 127 -11.09 18.89 -5.45
N ASN A 128 -9.86 18.79 -5.94
CA ASN A 128 -9.30 19.73 -6.91
C ASN A 128 -8.48 18.98 -7.98
N THR A 129 -8.75 19.27 -9.24
CA THR A 129 -7.95 18.77 -10.37
C THR A 129 -6.56 19.43 -10.42
N TYR A 130 -6.45 20.66 -9.92
CA TYR A 130 -5.22 21.44 -9.84
C TYR A 130 -5.06 22.02 -8.45
N ILE A 131 -3.85 22.04 -7.95
CA ILE A 131 -3.51 22.62 -6.66
C ILE A 131 -2.43 23.67 -6.88
N ASN A 132 -2.65 24.86 -6.33
CA ASN A 132 -1.64 25.90 -6.30
C ASN A 132 -0.75 25.76 -5.05
N ARG A 133 0.36 26.52 -5.04
CA ARG A 133 1.30 26.50 -3.93
C ARG A 133 0.69 26.99 -2.62
N SER A 134 -0.25 27.94 -2.68
CA SER A 134 -0.92 28.50 -1.49
C SER A 134 -1.69 27.41 -0.77
N THR A 135 -2.51 26.63 -1.49
CA THR A 135 -3.26 25.52 -0.94
C THR A 135 -2.34 24.45 -0.30
N LEU A 136 -1.21 24.14 -0.94
CA LEU A 136 -0.24 23.22 -0.35
C LEU A 136 0.43 23.79 0.90
N SER A 137 0.72 25.09 0.93
CA SER A 137 1.28 25.76 2.12
C SER A 137 0.27 25.83 3.26
N GLU A 138 -1.02 26.03 2.97
CA GLU A 138 -2.09 25.99 3.98
C GLU A 138 -2.24 24.56 4.58
N THR A 139 -2.17 23.53 3.73
CA THR A 139 -2.36 22.14 4.17
C THR A 139 -1.14 21.58 4.91
N LEU A 140 0.06 21.90 4.45
CA LEU A 140 1.31 21.34 4.97
C LEU A 140 2.08 22.29 5.89
N GLY A 141 1.68 23.57 5.96
CA GLY A 141 2.45 24.63 6.61
C GLY A 141 2.58 24.52 8.12
N GLU A 142 1.70 23.74 8.78
CA GLU A 142 1.87 23.41 10.20
C GLU A 142 3.00 22.42 10.47
N GLU A 143 3.36 21.60 9.47
CA GLU A 143 4.37 20.53 9.61
C GLU A 143 5.64 20.80 8.81
N LEU A 144 5.55 21.54 7.72
CA LEU A 144 6.65 21.80 6.80
C LEU A 144 6.84 23.29 6.53
N SER A 145 8.09 23.72 6.58
CA SER A 145 8.46 25.05 6.10
C SER A 145 8.30 25.17 4.57
N ASP A 146 8.15 26.37 4.07
CA ASP A 146 8.06 26.70 2.63
C ASP A 146 9.17 26.06 1.78
N ARG A 147 10.39 25.96 2.35
CA ARG A 147 11.52 25.31 1.68
C ARG A 147 11.32 23.80 1.57
N GLN A 148 10.80 23.18 2.62
CA GLN A 148 10.51 21.74 2.63
C GLN A 148 9.34 21.39 1.71
N ILE A 149 8.31 22.24 1.64
CA ILE A 149 7.18 22.08 0.70
C ILE A 149 7.70 22.14 -0.75
N ARG A 150 8.53 23.12 -1.10
CA ARG A 150 9.13 23.19 -2.46
C ARG A 150 9.97 21.95 -2.77
N PHE A 151 10.74 21.46 -1.82
CA PHE A 151 11.54 20.26 -1.98
C PHE A 151 10.64 19.02 -2.19
N LEU A 152 9.57 18.90 -1.41
CA LEU A 152 8.58 17.82 -1.55
C LEU A 152 7.94 17.84 -2.93
N ILE A 153 7.46 19.00 -3.39
CA ILE A 153 6.86 19.16 -4.74
C ILE A 153 7.85 18.72 -5.82
N THR A 154 9.08 19.23 -5.79
CA THR A 154 10.10 18.87 -6.77
C THR A 154 10.41 17.37 -6.77
N LYS A 155 10.43 16.75 -5.58
CA LYS A 155 10.66 15.33 -5.42
C LYS A 155 9.48 14.50 -5.94
N MET A 156 8.24 14.95 -5.71
CA MET A 156 7.03 14.31 -6.24
C MET A 156 6.94 14.42 -7.76
N GLU A 157 7.32 15.55 -8.35
CA GLU A 157 7.44 15.73 -9.81
C GLU A 157 8.44 14.73 -10.42
N LYS A 158 9.65 14.65 -9.84
CA LYS A 158 10.69 13.70 -10.30
C LYS A 158 10.27 12.24 -10.18
N ALA A 159 9.45 11.91 -9.19
CA ALA A 159 8.90 10.58 -9.00
C ALA A 159 7.66 10.30 -9.87
N GLY A 160 7.15 11.29 -10.61
CA GLY A 160 5.98 11.17 -11.47
C GLY A 160 4.65 11.05 -10.72
N PHE A 161 4.56 11.56 -9.49
CA PHE A 161 3.31 11.61 -8.73
C PHE A 161 2.44 12.81 -9.09
N ILE A 162 3.05 13.90 -9.50
CA ILE A 162 2.39 15.15 -9.92
C ILE A 162 3.08 15.70 -11.16
N GLU A 163 2.35 16.51 -11.92
CA GLU A 163 2.87 17.24 -13.07
C GLU A 163 2.65 18.73 -12.84
N ARG A 164 3.61 19.55 -13.25
CA ARG A 164 3.47 20.99 -13.28
C ARG A 164 2.68 21.40 -14.52
N LYS A 165 1.58 22.13 -14.35
CA LYS A 165 0.79 22.62 -15.46
C LYS A 165 0.88 24.16 -15.48
N GLY A 166 1.47 24.68 -16.55
CA GLY A 166 1.56 26.10 -16.86
C GLY A 166 2.71 26.83 -16.15
N GLY A 167 3.48 27.54 -16.88
CA GLY A 167 4.31 28.68 -16.55
C GLY A 167 3.96 29.77 -17.51
#